data_c7d2fc8ffeab3dbfb283b6434b9701e1
#
_entry.id   c7d2fc8ffeab3dbfb283b6434b9701e1
#
_cell.length_a   1.000
_cell.length_b   1.000
_cell.length_c   1.000
_cell.angle_alpha   90.00
_cell.angle_beta   90.00
_cell.angle_gamma   90.00
#
_symmetry.space_group_name_H-M   'P 1'
#
loop_
_entity.id
_entity.type
_entity.pdbx_description
1 polymer ?
#
loop_
_entity_poly.entity_id
_entity_poly.type
_entity_poly.pdbx_seq_one_letter_code
_entity_poly.pdbx_strand_id
1 'polypeptide(L)'
;MTSSERTGFGPYLALTRLLCPLVPLALRWRLRKGKEMPGRWREKLGEASVSRPDGPLIWMHAVGLGEALALRALVAALEARRPELNILVTTGTRGSAEALAKNGIGGAIHQFLPMDCPKARAQFLDHWHPDFAVWSEQDIWPGLVHAAAERGIPQVWINARMNRAARDRRMRQARLYRAVYGCFQTISAQDDDTTRQIAAFGVTAQVDGSLKPAAQPLADNAQERDALTAAIGERRVWLAASSHPQDEAVALDALTHLAAPGLLVIAPRYPQRGDEIVADARARGLRVAQRSSGERPDAQTQVYVADTLGEMGLWYRLAEAALIGGTNDDIEGHNPWEAAALDCAILHGPRVANFATDYAVLDAGGAARQVMDGAALAAALDDPLLSCQTGRASVLVQRGRDLVDALASQLLTRMDA
;
A
#
# COMPACT_ATOMS: atom_id res chain seq x y z
N MET A 1 4.45 -19.68 -25.96
CA MET A 1 5.09 -18.51 -26.66
C MET A 1 5.37 -18.86 -28.12
N THR A 2 4.91 -18.03 -29.04
CA THR A 2 5.24 -18.14 -30.46
C THR A 2 6.71 -17.69 -30.74
N SER A 3 7.30 -18.11 -31.86
CA SER A 3 8.67 -17.69 -32.26
C SER A 3 8.84 -16.17 -32.33
N SER A 4 7.78 -15.43 -32.68
CA SER A 4 7.76 -13.95 -32.78
C SER A 4 7.83 -13.29 -31.39
N GLU A 5 7.27 -13.88 -30.34
CA GLU A 5 7.29 -13.35 -28.98
C GLU A 5 8.68 -13.47 -28.34
N ARG A 6 9.43 -14.52 -28.67
CA ARG A 6 10.81 -14.70 -28.19
C ARG A 6 11.78 -13.63 -28.69
N THR A 7 11.55 -13.07 -29.88
CA THR A 7 12.44 -12.06 -30.47
C THR A 7 12.40 -10.69 -29.76
N GLY A 8 11.33 -10.40 -29.04
CA GLY A 8 11.19 -9.12 -28.31
C GLY A 8 12.16 -8.95 -27.13
N PHE A 9 12.57 -10.03 -26.49
CA PHE A 9 13.46 -10.01 -25.32
C PHE A 9 14.96 -9.86 -25.66
N GLY A 10 15.38 -10.22 -26.87
CA GLY A 10 16.79 -10.33 -27.25
C GLY A 10 17.69 -9.16 -26.85
N PRO A 11 17.40 -7.94 -27.25
CA PRO A 11 18.21 -6.77 -26.89
C PRO A 11 18.32 -6.53 -25.39
N TYR A 12 17.20 -6.69 -24.66
CA TYR A 12 17.15 -6.53 -23.20
C TYR A 12 18.00 -7.59 -22.50
N LEU A 13 17.87 -8.85 -22.89
CA LEU A 13 18.65 -9.95 -22.32
C LEU A 13 20.15 -9.82 -22.60
N ALA A 14 20.53 -9.34 -23.79
CA ALA A 14 21.91 -9.05 -24.12
C ALA A 14 22.49 -7.94 -23.21
N LEU A 15 21.73 -6.85 -23.03
CA LEU A 15 22.13 -5.75 -22.15
C LEU A 15 22.28 -6.21 -20.69
N THR A 16 21.30 -6.94 -20.15
CA THR A 16 21.37 -7.43 -18.77
C THR A 16 22.50 -8.43 -18.56
N ARG A 17 22.85 -9.23 -19.58
CA ARG A 17 24.03 -10.12 -19.55
C ARG A 17 25.33 -9.32 -19.49
N LEU A 18 25.45 -8.26 -20.29
CA LEU A 18 26.63 -7.38 -20.31
C LEU A 18 26.82 -6.66 -18.96
N LEU A 19 25.73 -6.19 -18.36
CA LEU A 19 25.76 -5.45 -17.09
C LEU A 19 25.87 -6.37 -15.84
N CYS A 20 25.60 -7.66 -15.98
CA CYS A 20 25.56 -8.62 -14.87
C CYS A 20 26.84 -8.60 -13.98
N PRO A 21 28.08 -8.52 -14.52
CA PRO A 21 29.29 -8.47 -13.68
C PRO A 21 29.36 -7.23 -12.77
N LEU A 22 28.68 -6.14 -13.12
CA LEU A 22 28.67 -4.89 -12.34
C LEU A 22 27.67 -4.93 -11.18
N VAL A 23 26.67 -5.82 -11.22
CA VAL A 23 25.60 -5.89 -10.22
C VAL A 23 26.13 -6.08 -8.79
N PRO A 24 27.09 -7.00 -8.48
CA PRO A 24 27.60 -7.16 -7.13
C PRO A 24 28.32 -5.89 -6.61
N LEU A 25 29.00 -5.17 -7.49
CA LEU A 25 29.69 -3.91 -7.14
C LEU A 25 28.68 -2.81 -6.83
N ALA A 26 27.64 -2.68 -7.65
CA ALA A 26 26.56 -1.74 -7.43
C ALA A 26 25.83 -2.01 -6.11
N LEU A 27 25.51 -3.27 -5.81
CA LEU A 27 24.86 -3.65 -4.55
C LEU A 27 25.75 -3.39 -3.33
N ARG A 28 27.05 -3.65 -3.40
CA ARG A 28 28.00 -3.32 -2.33
C ARG A 28 28.08 -1.81 -2.09
N TRP A 29 28.07 -1.00 -3.14
CA TRP A 29 28.03 0.45 -3.02
C TRP A 29 26.72 0.93 -2.38
N ARG A 30 25.57 0.36 -2.79
CA ARG A 30 24.26 0.64 -2.19
C ARG A 30 24.22 0.23 -0.71
N LEU A 31 24.84 -0.92 -0.37
CA LEU A 31 24.96 -1.38 1.02
C LEU A 31 25.74 -0.38 1.88
N ARG A 32 26.88 0.13 1.38
CA ARG A 32 27.65 1.18 2.07
C ARG A 32 26.87 2.49 2.27
N LYS A 33 25.90 2.76 1.38
CA LYS A 33 24.99 3.91 1.46
C LYS A 33 23.76 3.65 2.37
N GLY A 34 23.69 2.51 3.05
CA GLY A 34 22.55 2.14 3.91
C GLY A 34 21.25 1.81 3.15
N LYS A 35 21.31 1.68 1.81
CA LYS A 35 20.14 1.40 0.95
C LYS A 35 19.79 -0.08 0.85
N GLU A 36 20.64 -0.95 1.36
CA GLU A 36 20.44 -2.42 1.39
C GLU A 36 20.57 -2.93 2.83
N MET A 37 19.98 -4.10 3.11
CA MET A 37 20.11 -4.78 4.42
C MET A 37 21.40 -5.61 4.48
N PRO A 38 22.28 -5.40 5.48
CA PRO A 38 23.57 -6.07 5.54
C PRO A 38 23.50 -7.60 5.46
N GLY A 39 22.57 -8.22 6.18
CA GLY A 39 22.40 -9.68 6.21
C GLY A 39 21.68 -10.27 4.99
N ARG A 40 21.01 -9.44 4.15
CA ARG A 40 20.08 -9.94 3.12
C ARG A 40 20.34 -9.44 1.69
N TRP A 41 21.30 -8.53 1.47
CA TRP A 41 21.55 -7.92 0.16
C TRP A 41 21.94 -8.96 -0.93
N ARG A 42 22.47 -10.13 -0.53
CA ARG A 42 22.82 -11.21 -1.45
C ARG A 42 21.61 -11.92 -2.05
N GLU A 43 20.44 -11.79 -1.43
CA GLU A 43 19.18 -12.26 -2.02
C GLU A 43 18.92 -11.59 -3.38
N LYS A 44 19.37 -10.34 -3.56
CA LYS A 44 19.33 -9.64 -4.86
C LYS A 44 20.32 -10.18 -5.89
N LEU A 45 21.24 -11.04 -5.49
CA LEU A 45 22.06 -11.84 -6.38
C LEU A 45 21.44 -13.20 -6.72
N GLY A 46 20.24 -13.48 -6.20
CA GLY A 46 19.54 -14.75 -6.37
C GLY A 46 19.86 -15.79 -5.29
N GLU A 47 20.70 -15.45 -4.31
CA GLU A 47 21.03 -16.35 -3.20
C GLU A 47 19.89 -16.33 -2.17
N ALA A 48 19.26 -17.48 -1.94
CA ALA A 48 18.22 -17.58 -0.93
C ALA A 48 18.82 -17.57 0.48
N SER A 49 18.13 -16.94 1.42
CA SER A 49 18.52 -16.89 2.84
C SER A 49 17.88 -18.02 3.67
N VAL A 50 16.91 -18.73 3.09
CA VAL A 50 16.20 -19.85 3.71
C VAL A 50 16.02 -20.97 2.70
N SER A 51 15.86 -22.21 3.18
CA SER A 51 15.57 -23.36 2.33
C SER A 51 14.16 -23.29 1.75
N ARG A 52 13.96 -23.80 0.55
CA ARG A 52 12.63 -23.99 -0.03
C ARG A 52 11.90 -25.04 0.80
N PRO A 53 10.66 -24.76 1.24
CA PRO A 53 9.82 -25.75 1.89
C PRO A 53 9.33 -26.81 0.88
N ASP A 54 8.96 -27.98 1.38
CA ASP A 54 8.31 -29.01 0.57
C ASP A 54 6.89 -28.61 0.17
N GLY A 55 6.42 -29.14 -0.96
CA GLY A 55 5.07 -28.93 -1.46
C GLY A 55 4.94 -27.80 -2.49
N PRO A 56 3.69 -27.46 -2.88
CA PRO A 56 3.40 -26.43 -3.86
C PRO A 56 3.79 -25.06 -3.36
N LEU A 57 4.32 -24.22 -4.28
CA LEU A 57 4.80 -22.87 -3.96
C LEU A 57 4.28 -21.86 -4.98
N ILE A 58 3.56 -20.85 -4.50
CA ILE A 58 3.19 -19.67 -5.26
C ILE A 58 4.17 -18.52 -4.96
N TRP A 59 4.74 -17.93 -6.01
CA TRP A 59 5.59 -16.76 -5.90
C TRP A 59 4.80 -15.49 -6.25
N MET A 60 4.79 -14.52 -5.34
CA MET A 60 4.14 -13.23 -5.50
C MET A 60 5.18 -12.10 -5.44
N HIS A 61 5.08 -11.15 -6.35
CA HIS A 61 5.97 -9.98 -6.37
C HIS A 61 5.21 -8.67 -6.20
N ALA A 62 5.69 -7.82 -5.27
CA ALA A 62 5.26 -6.44 -5.07
C ALA A 62 6.47 -5.53 -4.81
N VAL A 63 6.45 -4.29 -5.28
CA VAL A 63 7.63 -3.39 -5.18
C VAL A 63 7.77 -2.77 -3.82
N GLY A 64 6.76 -1.97 -3.47
CA GLY A 64 6.75 -1.04 -2.37
C GLY A 64 6.00 -1.55 -1.16
N LEU A 65 6.06 -0.77 -0.08
CA LEU A 65 5.37 -1.08 1.17
C LEU A 65 3.85 -1.20 0.96
N GLY A 66 3.23 -0.22 0.32
CA GLY A 66 1.77 -0.19 0.13
C GLY A 66 1.26 -1.38 -0.70
N GLU A 67 2.02 -1.76 -1.73
CA GLU A 67 1.71 -2.91 -2.59
C GLU A 67 1.86 -4.23 -1.84
N ALA A 68 2.95 -4.37 -1.07
CA ALA A 68 3.18 -5.57 -0.26
C ALA A 68 2.11 -5.73 0.85
N LEU A 69 1.67 -4.64 1.46
CA LEU A 69 0.59 -4.66 2.44
C LEU A 69 -0.77 -4.99 1.80
N ALA A 70 -1.03 -4.53 0.56
CA ALA A 70 -2.25 -4.90 -0.17
C ALA A 70 -2.32 -6.41 -0.48
N LEU A 71 -1.18 -7.08 -0.67
CA LEU A 71 -1.13 -8.53 -0.85
C LEU A 71 -1.48 -9.34 0.41
N ARG A 72 -1.41 -8.75 1.61
CA ARG A 72 -1.66 -9.49 2.87
C ARG A 72 -3.04 -10.14 2.92
N ALA A 73 -4.06 -9.44 2.44
CA ALA A 73 -5.41 -9.98 2.38
C ALA A 73 -5.49 -11.19 1.45
N LEU A 74 -4.81 -11.12 0.29
CA LEU A 74 -4.76 -12.22 -0.66
C LEU A 74 -3.95 -13.41 -0.11
N VAL A 75 -2.83 -13.15 0.55
CA VAL A 75 -2.03 -14.20 1.25
C VAL A 75 -2.90 -14.91 2.27
N ALA A 76 -3.58 -14.17 3.15
CA ALA A 76 -4.47 -14.76 4.16
C ALA A 76 -5.62 -15.57 3.54
N ALA A 77 -6.20 -15.09 2.44
CA ALA A 77 -7.26 -15.80 1.72
C ALA A 77 -6.77 -17.09 1.04
N LEU A 78 -5.54 -17.12 0.55
CA LEU A 78 -4.90 -18.33 -0.01
C LEU A 78 -4.57 -19.34 1.09
N GLU A 79 -3.95 -18.90 2.19
CA GLU A 79 -3.63 -19.75 3.35
C GLU A 79 -4.88 -20.39 3.96
N ALA A 80 -5.96 -19.63 4.09
CA ALA A 80 -7.23 -20.15 4.62
C ALA A 80 -7.86 -21.23 3.74
N ARG A 81 -7.67 -21.16 2.41
CA ARG A 81 -8.24 -22.10 1.43
C ARG A 81 -7.36 -23.32 1.17
N ARG A 82 -6.04 -23.12 1.25
CA ARG A 82 -5.04 -24.15 0.99
C ARG A 82 -3.88 -24.02 1.98
N PRO A 83 -4.01 -24.56 3.20
CA PRO A 83 -3.00 -24.42 4.26
C PRO A 83 -1.63 -25.04 3.92
N GLU A 84 -1.59 -26.03 3.01
CA GLU A 84 -0.37 -26.66 2.54
C GLU A 84 0.38 -25.85 1.45
N LEU A 85 -0.22 -24.78 0.93
CA LEU A 85 0.38 -23.93 -0.08
C LEU A 85 1.46 -23.04 0.54
N ASN A 86 2.68 -23.19 0.08
CA ASN A 86 3.74 -22.27 0.45
C ASN A 86 3.65 -20.99 -0.36
N ILE A 87 3.80 -19.85 0.28
CA ILE A 87 3.73 -18.55 -0.35
C ILE A 87 5.09 -17.85 -0.21
N LEU A 88 5.70 -17.49 -1.34
CA LEU A 88 6.90 -16.67 -1.39
C LEU A 88 6.51 -15.26 -1.84
N VAL A 89 6.77 -14.26 -1.00
CA VAL A 89 6.59 -12.86 -1.36
C VAL A 89 7.93 -12.19 -1.55
N THR A 90 8.12 -11.55 -2.71
CA THR A 90 9.34 -10.80 -3.00
C THR A 90 9.07 -9.30 -3.06
N THR A 91 10.00 -8.49 -2.52
CA THR A 91 9.95 -7.02 -2.62
C THR A 91 11.28 -6.45 -3.10
N GLY A 92 11.25 -5.20 -3.59
CA GLY A 92 12.43 -4.53 -4.15
C GLY A 92 13.22 -3.68 -3.16
N THR A 93 12.62 -3.22 -2.04
CA THR A 93 13.21 -2.18 -1.19
C THR A 93 13.45 -2.62 0.25
N ARG A 94 14.47 -2.01 0.88
CA ARG A 94 14.74 -2.19 2.32
C ARG A 94 13.52 -1.83 3.18
N GLY A 95 12.89 -0.68 2.91
CA GLY A 95 11.72 -0.23 3.68
C GLY A 95 10.54 -1.19 3.61
N SER A 96 10.29 -1.81 2.44
CA SER A 96 9.25 -2.84 2.30
C SER A 96 9.56 -4.08 3.14
N ALA A 97 10.82 -4.53 3.16
CA ALA A 97 11.24 -5.67 3.96
C ALA A 97 11.12 -5.41 5.47
N GLU A 98 11.56 -4.23 5.94
CA GLU A 98 11.44 -3.82 7.35
C GLU A 98 9.97 -3.73 7.79
N ALA A 99 9.11 -3.20 6.91
CA ALA A 99 7.70 -3.08 7.21
C ALA A 99 6.98 -4.44 7.22
N LEU A 100 7.32 -5.36 6.30
CA LEU A 100 6.80 -6.72 6.34
C LEU A 100 7.27 -7.48 7.58
N ALA A 101 8.51 -7.29 8.01
CA ALA A 101 9.02 -7.87 9.25
C ALA A 101 8.26 -7.36 10.48
N LYS A 102 7.87 -6.06 10.49
CA LYS A 102 7.11 -5.44 11.59
C LYS A 102 5.63 -5.85 11.59
N ASN A 103 4.99 -5.85 10.41
CA ASN A 103 3.54 -6.04 10.30
C ASN A 103 3.13 -7.49 10.00
N GLY A 104 4.09 -8.37 9.67
CA GLY A 104 3.82 -9.72 9.21
C GLY A 104 3.21 -9.78 7.79
N ILE A 105 3.25 -10.95 7.18
CA ILE A 105 2.58 -11.27 5.92
C ILE A 105 2.01 -12.70 5.98
N GLY A 106 1.31 -13.03 7.04
CA GLY A 106 0.86 -14.40 7.31
C GLY A 106 2.05 -15.35 7.51
N GLY A 107 1.93 -16.59 7.07
CA GLY A 107 3.00 -17.59 7.03
C GLY A 107 3.92 -17.49 5.81
N ALA A 108 3.75 -16.47 4.94
CA ALA A 108 4.52 -16.34 3.73
C ALA A 108 6.00 -16.05 4.00
N ILE A 109 6.86 -16.66 3.19
CA ILE A 109 8.30 -16.42 3.18
C ILE A 109 8.56 -15.11 2.44
N HIS A 110 9.38 -14.22 3.01
CA HIS A 110 9.79 -12.99 2.33
C HIS A 110 11.25 -13.07 1.89
N GLN A 111 11.49 -12.70 0.61
CA GLN A 111 12.82 -12.52 0.03
C GLN A 111 12.89 -11.24 -0.81
N PHE A 112 14.09 -10.65 -0.95
CA PHE A 112 14.28 -9.61 -1.95
C PHE A 112 14.24 -10.19 -3.36
N LEU A 113 13.55 -9.47 -4.27
CA LEU A 113 13.57 -9.83 -5.69
C LEU A 113 15.01 -9.80 -6.21
N PRO A 114 15.47 -10.83 -6.96
CA PRO A 114 16.79 -10.81 -7.55
C PRO A 114 16.89 -9.72 -8.62
N MET A 115 18.09 -9.16 -8.78
CA MET A 115 18.38 -8.26 -9.89
C MET A 115 18.18 -8.98 -11.23
N ASP A 116 17.68 -8.26 -12.22
CA ASP A 116 17.28 -8.84 -13.50
C ASP A 116 18.49 -9.16 -14.41
N CYS A 117 19.42 -9.96 -13.90
CA CYS A 117 20.57 -10.47 -14.65
C CYS A 117 20.57 -12.00 -14.70
N PRO A 118 21.15 -12.62 -15.74
CA PRO A 118 21.00 -14.05 -16.01
C PRO A 118 21.32 -14.95 -14.83
N LYS A 119 22.44 -14.70 -14.14
CA LYS A 119 22.88 -15.50 -13.00
C LYS A 119 21.92 -15.42 -11.83
N ALA A 120 21.50 -14.21 -11.45
CA ALA A 120 20.62 -14.00 -10.29
C ALA A 120 19.22 -14.60 -10.54
N ARG A 121 18.68 -14.44 -11.77
CA ARG A 121 17.40 -15.06 -12.16
C ARG A 121 17.44 -16.58 -12.10
N ALA A 122 18.51 -17.16 -12.66
CA ALA A 122 18.68 -18.61 -12.65
C ALA A 122 18.77 -19.13 -11.21
N GLN A 123 19.66 -18.58 -10.39
CA GLN A 123 19.81 -18.98 -8.99
C GLN A 123 18.51 -18.89 -8.19
N PHE A 124 17.75 -17.81 -8.37
CA PHE A 124 16.47 -17.62 -7.71
C PHE A 124 15.44 -18.67 -8.14
N LEU A 125 15.23 -18.83 -9.46
CA LEU A 125 14.24 -19.77 -9.98
C LEU A 125 14.65 -21.24 -9.75
N ASP A 126 15.94 -21.54 -9.76
CA ASP A 126 16.47 -22.90 -9.52
C ASP A 126 16.44 -23.27 -8.02
N HIS A 127 16.39 -22.29 -7.11
CA HIS A 127 16.22 -22.54 -5.69
C HIS A 127 14.74 -22.68 -5.31
N TRP A 128 13.90 -21.72 -5.76
CA TRP A 128 12.52 -21.67 -5.31
C TRP A 128 11.58 -22.59 -6.10
N HIS A 129 11.87 -22.91 -7.35
CA HIS A 129 11.01 -23.73 -8.22
C HIS A 129 9.53 -23.41 -8.03
N PRO A 130 9.07 -22.14 -8.23
CA PRO A 130 7.67 -21.81 -8.02
C PRO A 130 6.79 -22.51 -9.04
N ASP A 131 5.65 -23.03 -8.58
CA ASP A 131 4.65 -23.67 -9.43
C ASP A 131 3.76 -22.63 -10.13
N PHE A 132 3.69 -21.42 -9.58
CA PHE A 132 2.90 -20.32 -10.11
C PHE A 132 3.52 -18.98 -9.74
N ALA A 133 3.41 -17.96 -10.60
CA ALA A 133 3.93 -16.62 -10.35
C ALA A 133 2.86 -15.55 -10.48
N VAL A 134 2.80 -14.65 -9.50
CA VAL A 134 1.86 -13.53 -9.43
C VAL A 134 2.62 -12.22 -9.38
N TRP A 135 2.41 -11.37 -10.36
CA TRP A 135 2.99 -10.04 -10.42
C TRP A 135 1.94 -9.01 -9.99
N SER A 136 2.29 -8.09 -9.10
CA SER A 136 1.37 -7.08 -8.61
C SER A 136 1.77 -5.67 -9.04
N GLU A 137 0.77 -4.84 -9.38
CA GLU A 137 0.86 -3.43 -9.74
C GLU A 137 1.78 -3.13 -10.94
N GLN A 138 2.82 -2.28 -10.76
CA GLN A 138 3.58 -1.71 -11.88
C GLN A 138 4.94 -2.36 -12.14
N ASP A 139 5.50 -3.06 -11.15
CA ASP A 139 6.88 -3.54 -11.23
C ASP A 139 6.97 -4.92 -11.88
N ILE A 140 7.22 -4.89 -13.16
CA ILE A 140 7.38 -6.11 -13.95
C ILE A 140 8.80 -6.12 -14.52
N TRP A 141 9.55 -7.14 -14.17
CA TRP A 141 10.94 -7.31 -14.57
C TRP A 141 11.04 -8.22 -15.78
N PRO A 142 11.32 -7.67 -16.99
CA PRO A 142 11.22 -8.41 -18.25
C PRO A 142 12.01 -9.72 -18.29
N GLY A 143 13.23 -9.71 -17.75
CA GLY A 143 14.07 -10.91 -17.78
C GLY A 143 13.59 -11.99 -16.82
N LEU A 144 13.02 -11.64 -15.64
CA LEU A 144 12.41 -12.61 -14.72
C LEU A 144 11.14 -13.21 -15.31
N VAL A 145 10.26 -12.38 -15.90
CA VAL A 145 9.07 -12.85 -16.61
C VAL A 145 9.44 -13.83 -17.71
N HIS A 146 10.44 -13.48 -18.53
CA HIS A 146 10.94 -14.36 -19.58
C HIS A 146 11.49 -15.68 -19.00
N ALA A 147 12.35 -15.60 -17.98
CA ALA A 147 12.99 -16.77 -17.39
C ALA A 147 11.99 -17.72 -16.71
N ALA A 148 10.92 -17.19 -16.13
CA ALA A 148 9.81 -17.98 -15.59
C ALA A 148 9.01 -18.65 -16.72
N ALA A 149 8.68 -17.90 -17.79
CA ALA A 149 7.98 -18.45 -18.96
C ALA A 149 8.79 -19.56 -19.67
N GLU A 150 10.13 -19.42 -19.76
CA GLU A 150 11.00 -20.47 -20.32
C GLU A 150 11.03 -21.75 -19.49
N ARG A 151 10.78 -21.66 -18.19
CA ARG A 151 10.65 -22.81 -17.28
C ARG A 151 9.23 -23.40 -17.24
N GLY A 152 8.30 -22.83 -18.04
CA GLY A 152 6.91 -23.27 -18.05
C GLY A 152 6.10 -22.81 -16.81
N ILE A 153 6.62 -21.90 -16.00
CA ILE A 153 5.93 -21.38 -14.82
C ILE A 153 4.77 -20.49 -15.29
N PRO A 154 3.51 -20.86 -14.98
CA PRO A 154 2.35 -20.02 -15.30
C PRO A 154 2.43 -18.69 -14.56
N GLN A 155 2.03 -17.60 -15.22
CA GLN A 155 2.15 -16.27 -14.67
C GLN A 155 0.86 -15.47 -14.87
N VAL A 156 0.50 -14.67 -13.86
CA VAL A 156 -0.58 -13.70 -13.94
C VAL A 156 -0.11 -12.32 -13.46
N TRP A 157 -0.73 -11.28 -13.98
CA TRP A 157 -0.50 -9.93 -13.51
C TRP A 157 -1.80 -9.40 -12.89
N ILE A 158 -1.78 -9.21 -11.57
CA ILE A 158 -2.94 -8.77 -10.78
C ILE A 158 -2.78 -7.33 -10.30
N ASN A 159 -3.90 -6.71 -9.94
CA ASN A 159 -3.90 -5.34 -9.43
C ASN A 159 -3.10 -4.40 -10.33
N ALA A 160 -3.10 -4.66 -11.64
CA ALA A 160 -2.30 -3.95 -12.62
C ALA A 160 -2.62 -2.46 -12.62
N ARG A 161 -1.59 -1.63 -12.67
CA ARG A 161 -1.71 -0.18 -12.77
C ARG A 161 -0.79 0.35 -13.85
N MET A 162 -1.34 1.13 -14.78
CA MET A 162 -0.58 1.77 -15.84
C MET A 162 -1.18 3.13 -16.19
N ASN A 163 -0.50 4.20 -15.84
CA ASN A 163 -0.87 5.52 -16.30
C ASN A 163 -0.27 5.83 -17.68
N ARG A 164 -0.72 6.93 -18.30
CA ARG A 164 -0.28 7.37 -19.62
C ARG A 164 1.24 7.54 -19.71
N ALA A 165 1.87 8.14 -18.70
CA ALA A 165 3.32 8.35 -18.68
C ALA A 165 4.10 7.03 -18.65
N ALA A 166 3.63 6.04 -17.88
CA ALA A 166 4.22 4.71 -17.86
C ALA A 166 4.05 3.98 -19.20
N ARG A 167 2.86 4.09 -19.84
CA ARG A 167 2.63 3.57 -21.18
C ARG A 167 3.60 4.19 -22.19
N ASP A 168 3.69 5.52 -22.24
CA ASP A 168 4.53 6.23 -23.22
C ASP A 168 6.02 5.87 -23.07
N ARG A 169 6.48 5.72 -21.82
CA ARG A 169 7.84 5.25 -21.53
C ARG A 169 8.06 3.82 -22.04
N ARG A 170 7.11 2.91 -21.80
CA ARG A 170 7.20 1.49 -22.22
C ARG A 170 7.01 1.32 -23.73
N MET A 171 6.24 2.19 -24.38
CA MET A 171 6.07 2.20 -25.84
C MET A 171 7.37 2.49 -26.60
N ARG A 172 8.36 3.15 -25.99
CA ARG A 172 9.71 3.30 -26.57
C ARG A 172 10.41 1.94 -26.78
N GLN A 173 9.94 0.90 -26.06
CA GLN A 173 10.40 -0.48 -26.16
C GLN A 173 9.21 -1.42 -26.39
N ALA A 174 8.29 -1.04 -27.29
CA ALA A 174 7.02 -1.72 -27.50
C ALA A 174 7.17 -3.23 -27.80
N ARG A 175 8.21 -3.63 -28.56
CA ARG A 175 8.47 -5.05 -28.84
C ARG A 175 8.75 -5.84 -27.59
N LEU A 176 9.55 -5.30 -26.66
CA LEU A 176 9.84 -5.93 -25.38
C LEU A 176 8.57 -6.07 -24.53
N TYR A 177 7.83 -4.97 -24.35
CA TYR A 177 6.67 -5.02 -23.46
C TYR A 177 5.49 -5.80 -24.02
N ARG A 178 5.32 -5.89 -25.34
CA ARG A 178 4.38 -6.84 -25.96
C ARG A 178 4.75 -8.27 -25.64
N ALA A 179 6.03 -8.63 -25.74
CA ALA A 179 6.50 -9.96 -25.39
C ALA A 179 6.34 -10.26 -23.89
N VAL A 180 6.63 -9.28 -23.01
CA VAL A 180 6.44 -9.40 -21.55
C VAL A 180 4.98 -9.66 -21.22
N TYR A 181 4.07 -8.83 -21.74
CA TYR A 181 2.63 -8.95 -21.42
C TYR A 181 2.01 -10.21 -22.03
N GLY A 182 2.52 -10.68 -23.15
CA GLY A 182 2.12 -11.96 -23.73
C GLY A 182 2.53 -13.19 -22.92
N CYS A 183 3.40 -13.05 -21.90
CA CYS A 183 3.72 -14.14 -20.98
C CYS A 183 2.66 -14.36 -19.89
N PHE A 184 1.76 -13.41 -19.67
CA PHE A 184 0.74 -13.54 -18.64
C PHE A 184 -0.50 -14.26 -19.18
N GLN A 185 -0.97 -15.25 -18.42
CA GLN A 185 -2.24 -15.94 -18.74
C GLN A 185 -3.44 -15.01 -18.58
N THR A 186 -3.37 -14.09 -17.61
CA THR A 186 -4.41 -13.11 -17.31
C THR A 186 -3.78 -11.84 -16.79
N ILE A 187 -4.41 -10.71 -17.14
CA ILE A 187 -4.07 -9.39 -16.61
C ILE A 187 -5.34 -8.81 -15.98
N SER A 188 -5.31 -8.62 -14.66
CA SER A 188 -6.36 -8.02 -13.85
C SER A 188 -5.97 -6.59 -13.49
N ALA A 189 -6.69 -5.60 -14.01
CA ALA A 189 -6.42 -4.19 -13.86
C ALA A 189 -7.28 -3.54 -12.77
N GLN A 190 -6.77 -2.47 -12.16
CA GLN A 190 -7.48 -1.73 -11.13
C GLN A 190 -8.65 -0.89 -11.71
N ASP A 191 -8.52 -0.43 -12.95
CA ASP A 191 -9.47 0.50 -13.57
C ASP A 191 -9.46 0.43 -15.10
N ASP A 192 -10.47 1.06 -15.72
CA ASP A 192 -10.64 1.16 -17.17
C ASP A 192 -9.52 1.95 -17.86
N ASP A 193 -8.91 2.92 -17.17
CA ASP A 193 -7.78 3.67 -17.74
C ASP A 193 -6.59 2.75 -17.94
N THR A 194 -6.27 1.97 -16.93
CA THR A 194 -5.20 0.96 -17.00
C THR A 194 -5.44 -0.04 -18.12
N THR A 195 -6.66 -0.56 -18.31
CA THR A 195 -6.96 -1.48 -19.42
C THR A 195 -6.74 -0.83 -20.79
N ARG A 196 -7.17 0.43 -20.95
CA ARG A 196 -6.90 1.21 -22.18
C ARG A 196 -5.41 1.37 -22.44
N GLN A 197 -4.61 1.68 -21.40
CA GLN A 197 -3.17 1.84 -21.55
C GLN A 197 -2.47 0.51 -21.91
N ILE A 198 -2.92 -0.60 -21.33
CA ILE A 198 -2.38 -1.95 -21.60
C ILE A 198 -2.76 -2.40 -23.03
N ALA A 199 -3.97 -2.10 -23.49
CA ALA A 199 -4.44 -2.45 -24.84
C ALA A 199 -3.55 -1.88 -25.96
N ALA A 200 -2.83 -0.77 -25.72
CA ALA A 200 -1.86 -0.23 -26.64
C ALA A 200 -0.70 -1.19 -26.99
N PHE A 201 -0.48 -2.21 -26.17
CA PHE A 201 0.50 -3.26 -26.40
C PHE A 201 -0.08 -4.50 -27.10
N GLY A 202 -1.36 -4.49 -27.48
CA GLY A 202 -2.01 -5.58 -28.20
C GLY A 202 -2.41 -6.76 -27.30
N VAL A 203 -2.55 -6.54 -26.00
CA VAL A 203 -3.00 -7.54 -25.02
C VAL A 203 -4.28 -7.06 -24.34
N THR A 204 -5.10 -8.00 -23.89
CA THR A 204 -6.36 -7.73 -23.19
C THR A 204 -6.14 -7.81 -21.69
N ALA A 205 -6.70 -6.86 -20.96
CA ALA A 205 -6.81 -6.89 -19.51
C ALA A 205 -8.29 -6.76 -19.11
N GLN A 206 -8.68 -7.37 -18.00
CA GLN A 206 -10.02 -7.23 -17.42
C GLN A 206 -9.95 -6.25 -16.23
N VAL A 207 -11.02 -5.52 -15.98
CA VAL A 207 -11.13 -4.66 -14.79
C VAL A 207 -11.72 -5.47 -13.65
N ASP A 208 -10.92 -5.71 -12.62
CA ASP A 208 -11.38 -6.38 -11.40
C ASP A 208 -11.45 -5.41 -10.22
N GLY A 209 -10.65 -4.34 -10.23
CA GLY A 209 -10.58 -3.34 -9.18
C GLY A 209 -9.25 -3.38 -8.40
N SER A 210 -9.17 -2.54 -7.37
CA SER A 210 -8.00 -2.42 -6.50
C SER A 210 -8.08 -3.38 -5.31
N LEU A 211 -6.94 -3.97 -4.92
CA LEU A 211 -6.83 -4.79 -3.70
C LEU A 211 -6.72 -3.95 -2.42
N LYS A 212 -6.44 -2.64 -2.53
CA LYS A 212 -6.22 -1.76 -1.38
C LYS A 212 -7.41 -1.67 -0.41
N PRO A 213 -8.69 -1.65 -0.89
CA PRO A 213 -9.84 -1.63 0.00
C PRO A 213 -9.94 -2.85 0.93
N ALA A 214 -9.39 -3.98 0.50
CA ALA A 214 -9.37 -5.23 1.29
C ALA A 214 -8.25 -5.28 2.34
N ALA A 215 -7.44 -4.23 2.47
CA ALA A 215 -6.36 -4.20 3.45
C ALA A 215 -6.89 -4.52 4.85
N GLN A 216 -6.13 -5.31 5.59
CA GLN A 216 -6.50 -5.66 6.97
C GLN A 216 -6.57 -4.41 7.83
N PRO A 217 -7.61 -4.27 8.66
CA PRO A 217 -7.71 -3.16 9.60
C PRO A 217 -6.47 -3.05 10.48
N LEU A 218 -6.01 -1.82 10.72
CA LEU A 218 -4.89 -1.58 11.63
C LEU A 218 -5.25 -2.09 13.03
N ALA A 219 -4.30 -2.77 13.67
CA ALA A 219 -4.45 -3.22 15.05
C ALA A 219 -4.47 -2.04 16.02
N ASP A 220 -5.07 -2.25 17.19
CA ASP A 220 -5.02 -1.32 18.31
C ASP A 220 -4.82 -2.07 19.64
N ASN A 221 -4.66 -1.28 20.70
CA ASN A 221 -4.70 -1.77 22.07
C ASN A 221 -6.09 -1.48 22.65
N ALA A 222 -6.92 -2.51 22.77
CA ALA A 222 -8.31 -2.38 23.26
C ALA A 222 -8.37 -1.80 24.67
N GLN A 223 -7.46 -2.23 25.59
CA GLN A 223 -7.41 -1.69 26.95
C GLN A 223 -7.10 -0.19 26.98
N GLU A 224 -6.17 0.25 26.13
CA GLU A 224 -5.83 1.67 26.04
C GLU A 224 -6.98 2.47 25.37
N ARG A 225 -7.66 1.89 24.39
CA ARG A 225 -8.84 2.52 23.78
C ARG A 225 -9.94 2.74 24.81
N ASP A 226 -10.26 1.72 25.64
CA ASP A 226 -11.28 1.81 26.66
C ASP A 226 -10.91 2.87 27.71
N ALA A 227 -9.64 2.96 28.11
CA ALA A 227 -9.15 3.96 29.04
C ALA A 227 -9.25 5.38 28.49
N LEU A 228 -8.92 5.58 27.19
CA LEU A 228 -9.05 6.88 26.52
C LEU A 228 -10.54 7.24 26.34
N THR A 229 -11.39 6.30 25.95
CA THR A 229 -12.83 6.51 25.83
C THR A 229 -13.42 7.00 27.16
N ALA A 230 -13.04 6.37 28.27
CA ALA A 230 -13.48 6.79 29.60
C ALA A 230 -12.99 8.20 29.98
N ALA A 231 -11.76 8.56 29.63
CA ALA A 231 -11.20 9.89 29.88
C ALA A 231 -11.83 10.99 29.02
N ILE A 232 -12.15 10.68 27.76
CA ILE A 232 -12.74 11.60 26.78
C ILE A 232 -14.24 11.81 27.07
N GLY A 233 -14.94 10.76 27.54
CA GLY A 233 -16.39 10.77 27.78
C GLY A 233 -17.19 10.83 26.47
N GLU A 234 -18.32 11.52 26.47
CA GLU A 234 -19.24 11.61 25.33
C GLU A 234 -18.86 12.68 24.29
N ARG A 235 -17.67 13.26 24.42
CA ARG A 235 -17.22 14.30 23.48
C ARG A 235 -16.95 13.71 22.10
N ARG A 236 -17.32 14.46 21.08
CA ARG A 236 -16.88 14.19 19.70
C ARG A 236 -15.36 14.08 19.66
N VAL A 237 -14.85 13.08 18.97
CA VAL A 237 -13.42 12.94 18.64
C VAL A 237 -13.28 12.98 17.14
N TRP A 238 -12.34 13.79 16.65
CA TRP A 238 -11.96 13.79 15.25
C TRP A 238 -10.44 13.90 15.11
N LEU A 239 -9.90 13.47 13.95
CA LEU A 239 -8.50 13.14 13.80
C LEU A 239 -7.88 13.89 12.62
N ALA A 240 -6.69 14.45 12.80
CA ALA A 240 -5.75 14.77 11.72
C ALA A 240 -4.76 13.60 11.60
N ALA A 241 -4.98 12.74 10.61
CA ALA A 241 -4.34 11.44 10.49
C ALA A 241 -3.06 11.49 9.67
N SER A 242 -1.92 11.07 10.21
CA SER A 242 -0.63 11.14 9.52
C SER A 242 -0.34 12.54 8.98
N SER A 243 -0.56 13.55 9.81
CA SER A 243 -0.58 14.96 9.41
C SER A 243 0.80 15.54 9.08
N HIS A 244 0.78 16.57 8.25
CA HIS A 244 1.88 17.45 7.91
C HIS A 244 1.53 18.91 8.30
N PRO A 245 2.47 19.87 8.27
CA PRO A 245 2.23 21.22 8.77
C PRO A 245 0.98 21.91 8.22
N GLN A 246 0.68 21.74 6.94
CA GLN A 246 -0.48 22.39 6.34
C GLN A 246 -1.80 21.71 6.73
N ASP A 247 -1.81 20.39 6.92
CA ASP A 247 -2.98 19.66 7.43
C ASP A 247 -3.28 20.08 8.88
N GLU A 248 -2.24 20.24 9.70
CA GLU A 248 -2.33 20.68 11.09
C GLU A 248 -2.89 22.12 11.18
N ALA A 249 -2.42 23.01 10.31
CA ALA A 249 -2.92 24.37 10.23
C ALA A 249 -4.42 24.41 9.90
N VAL A 250 -4.88 23.60 8.91
CA VAL A 250 -6.30 23.46 8.55
C VAL A 250 -7.11 22.87 9.70
N ALA A 251 -6.58 21.86 10.40
CA ALA A 251 -7.27 21.25 11.53
C ALA A 251 -7.40 22.20 12.73
N LEU A 252 -6.34 22.96 13.07
CA LEU A 252 -6.37 23.93 14.13
C LEU A 252 -7.29 25.13 13.81
N ASP A 253 -7.35 25.55 12.55
CA ASP A 253 -8.26 26.60 12.09
C ASP A 253 -9.72 26.15 12.21
N ALA A 254 -10.03 24.90 11.87
CA ALA A 254 -11.37 24.34 11.96
C ALA A 254 -11.98 24.44 13.38
N LEU A 255 -11.16 24.33 14.44
CA LEU A 255 -11.62 24.49 15.82
C LEU A 255 -12.30 25.84 16.09
N THR A 256 -11.94 26.90 15.36
CA THR A 256 -12.52 28.23 15.51
C THR A 256 -13.89 28.37 14.86
N HIS A 257 -14.24 27.46 13.96
CA HIS A 257 -15.48 27.47 13.18
C HIS A 257 -16.52 26.46 13.67
N LEU A 258 -16.12 25.46 14.46
CA LEU A 258 -17.01 24.41 14.97
C LEU A 258 -17.96 24.95 16.05
N ALA A 259 -19.23 24.58 15.95
CA ALA A 259 -20.24 24.90 16.99
C ALA A 259 -19.93 24.16 18.31
N ALA A 260 -19.43 22.92 18.23
CA ALA A 260 -18.95 22.11 19.34
C ALA A 260 -17.66 21.41 18.95
N PRO A 261 -16.49 21.98 19.29
CA PRO A 261 -15.20 21.53 18.75
C PRO A 261 -14.80 20.10 19.18
N GLY A 262 -15.31 19.61 20.31
CA GLY A 262 -14.95 18.28 20.79
C GLY A 262 -13.48 18.15 21.17
N LEU A 263 -12.88 17.02 20.80
CA LEU A 263 -11.44 16.74 20.94
C LEU A 263 -10.83 16.53 19.56
N LEU A 264 -9.89 17.38 19.18
CA LEU A 264 -9.01 17.14 18.03
C LEU A 264 -7.85 16.28 18.46
N VAL A 265 -7.68 15.13 17.82
CA VAL A 265 -6.45 14.32 17.89
C VAL A 265 -5.58 14.66 16.68
N ILE A 266 -4.31 15.05 16.91
CA ILE A 266 -3.34 15.26 15.84
C ILE A 266 -2.31 14.13 15.92
N ALA A 267 -2.30 13.24 14.94
CA ALA A 267 -1.32 12.17 14.82
C ALA A 267 -0.35 12.48 13.68
N PRO A 268 0.82 13.11 13.97
CA PRO A 268 1.73 13.57 12.94
C PRO A 268 2.43 12.40 12.23
N ARG A 269 2.69 12.56 10.94
CA ARG A 269 3.46 11.60 10.14
C ARG A 269 4.87 11.39 10.71
N TYR A 270 5.42 12.44 11.31
CA TYR A 270 6.73 12.48 11.96
C TYR A 270 6.56 12.80 13.44
N PRO A 271 6.57 11.80 14.34
CA PRO A 271 6.35 11.99 15.78
C PRO A 271 7.25 13.02 16.44
N GLN A 272 8.49 13.17 15.95
CA GLN A 272 9.45 14.16 16.46
C GLN A 272 8.98 15.62 16.32
N ARG A 273 7.88 15.87 15.60
CA ARG A 273 7.25 17.19 15.52
C ARG A 273 6.23 17.48 16.65
N GLY A 274 6.03 16.52 17.56
CA GLY A 274 5.05 16.65 18.64
C GLY A 274 5.19 17.95 19.43
N ASP A 275 6.40 18.31 19.86
CA ASP A 275 6.65 19.54 20.62
C ASP A 275 6.31 20.81 19.84
N GLU A 276 6.59 20.85 18.54
CA GLU A 276 6.26 21.96 17.64
C GLU A 276 4.73 22.16 17.55
N ILE A 277 3.99 21.08 17.40
CA ILE A 277 2.51 21.08 17.31
C ILE A 277 1.90 21.54 18.64
N VAL A 278 2.44 21.04 19.76
CA VAL A 278 2.03 21.46 21.10
C VAL A 278 2.25 22.97 21.29
N ALA A 279 3.40 23.49 20.88
CA ALA A 279 3.72 24.90 20.99
C ALA A 279 2.78 25.78 20.14
N ASP A 280 2.51 25.39 18.88
CA ASP A 280 1.59 26.13 18.00
C ASP A 280 0.16 26.14 18.56
N ALA A 281 -0.37 25.00 18.99
CA ALA A 281 -1.70 24.92 19.56
C ALA A 281 -1.83 25.74 20.86
N ARG A 282 -0.84 25.70 21.74
CA ARG A 282 -0.80 26.55 22.96
C ARG A 282 -0.69 28.04 22.65
N ALA A 283 0.06 28.44 21.62
CA ALA A 283 0.15 29.83 21.18
C ALA A 283 -1.21 30.37 20.67
N ARG A 284 -2.09 29.50 20.20
CA ARG A 284 -3.49 29.81 19.84
C ARG A 284 -4.45 29.83 21.05
N GLY A 285 -3.93 29.62 22.26
CA GLY A 285 -4.72 29.61 23.51
C GLY A 285 -5.47 28.29 23.76
N LEU A 286 -5.15 27.21 23.05
CA LEU A 286 -5.80 25.91 23.18
C LEU A 286 -5.20 25.11 24.37
N ARG A 287 -6.03 24.28 25.00
CA ARG A 287 -5.60 23.33 26.02
C ARG A 287 -5.12 22.06 25.35
N VAL A 288 -3.86 21.70 25.55
CA VAL A 288 -3.17 20.62 24.84
C VAL A 288 -2.63 19.60 25.82
N ALA A 289 -2.84 18.32 25.52
CA ALA A 289 -2.14 17.21 26.13
C ALA A 289 -1.31 16.45 25.05
N GLN A 290 -0.19 15.82 25.47
CA GLN A 290 0.76 15.19 24.58
C GLN A 290 1.00 13.73 24.97
N ARG A 291 0.88 12.82 24.00
CA ARG A 291 0.97 11.38 24.16
C ARG A 291 2.36 10.92 24.61
N SER A 292 3.40 11.38 23.95
CA SER A 292 4.78 10.99 24.26
C SER A 292 5.26 11.46 25.64
N SER A 293 4.64 12.50 26.21
CA SER A 293 4.87 12.97 27.58
C SER A 293 4.12 12.17 28.64
N GLY A 294 3.34 11.14 28.23
CA GLY A 294 2.53 10.34 29.15
C GLY A 294 1.24 11.03 29.60
N GLU A 295 0.89 12.20 29.03
CA GLU A 295 -0.32 12.92 29.37
C GLU A 295 -1.54 12.23 28.77
N ARG A 296 -2.70 12.34 29.44
CA ARG A 296 -4.00 11.89 28.95
C ARG A 296 -4.93 13.08 28.76
N PRO A 297 -5.82 13.03 27.75
CA PRO A 297 -6.81 14.08 27.59
C PRO A 297 -7.81 14.06 28.76
N ASP A 298 -8.14 15.23 29.28
CA ASP A 298 -9.19 15.45 30.26
C ASP A 298 -10.41 16.16 29.63
N ALA A 299 -11.43 16.46 30.43
CA ALA A 299 -12.66 17.11 29.97
C ALA A 299 -12.44 18.49 29.32
N GLN A 300 -11.30 19.12 29.55
CA GLN A 300 -10.98 20.47 29.07
C GLN A 300 -9.96 20.47 27.94
N THR A 301 -9.31 19.35 27.67
CA THR A 301 -8.35 19.20 26.58
C THR A 301 -9.07 19.39 25.23
N GLN A 302 -8.57 20.31 24.42
CA GLN A 302 -9.11 20.61 23.09
C GLN A 302 -8.31 19.93 21.98
N VAL A 303 -6.99 19.81 22.19
CA VAL A 303 -6.06 19.14 21.26
C VAL A 303 -5.28 18.06 21.98
N TYR A 304 -5.26 16.87 21.43
CA TYR A 304 -4.41 15.78 21.88
C TYR A 304 -3.38 15.44 20.82
N VAL A 305 -2.12 15.69 21.08
CA VAL A 305 -1.03 15.41 20.15
C VAL A 305 -0.58 13.97 20.35
N ALA A 306 -0.94 13.12 19.39
CA ALA A 306 -0.69 11.68 19.38
C ALA A 306 0.62 11.35 18.64
N ASP A 307 1.74 11.82 19.20
CA ASP A 307 3.08 11.78 18.63
C ASP A 307 3.84 10.48 18.94
N THR A 308 3.16 9.35 18.83
CA THR A 308 3.73 8.01 19.01
C THR A 308 3.52 7.16 17.78
N LEU A 309 4.40 6.18 17.54
CA LEU A 309 4.34 5.30 16.38
C LEU A 309 3.52 4.04 16.65
N GLY A 310 2.73 3.61 15.65
CA GLY A 310 2.05 2.32 15.67
C GLY A 310 0.64 2.35 16.26
N GLU A 311 0.10 3.51 16.58
CA GLU A 311 -1.19 3.68 17.25
C GLU A 311 -2.30 4.20 16.31
N MET A 312 -2.09 4.30 14.99
CA MET A 312 -3.10 4.83 14.07
C MET A 312 -4.41 4.05 14.12
N GLY A 313 -4.36 2.73 14.34
CA GLY A 313 -5.56 1.91 14.48
C GLY A 313 -6.42 2.26 15.70
N LEU A 314 -5.79 2.74 16.77
CA LEU A 314 -6.45 3.26 17.97
C LEU A 314 -7.16 4.59 17.66
N TRP A 315 -6.46 5.51 16.99
CA TRP A 315 -6.99 6.84 16.71
C TRP A 315 -8.15 6.82 15.72
N TYR A 316 -8.07 6.01 14.66
CA TYR A 316 -9.20 5.84 13.74
C TYR A 316 -10.45 5.24 14.41
N ARG A 317 -10.30 4.33 15.41
CA ARG A 317 -11.45 3.75 16.13
C ARG A 317 -12.07 4.69 17.15
N LEU A 318 -11.32 5.65 17.65
CA LEU A 318 -11.82 6.67 18.58
C LEU A 318 -12.49 7.84 17.86
N ALA A 319 -12.06 8.14 16.64
CA ALA A 319 -12.51 9.29 15.87
C ALA A 319 -13.74 8.97 15.00
N GLU A 320 -14.73 9.85 14.99
CA GLU A 320 -15.86 9.77 14.05
C GLU A 320 -15.45 10.12 12.62
N ALA A 321 -14.46 11.02 12.46
CA ALA A 321 -13.93 11.45 11.17
C ALA A 321 -12.43 11.74 11.23
N ALA A 322 -11.78 11.59 10.09
CA ALA A 322 -10.37 11.91 9.94
C ALA A 322 -10.12 12.81 8.72
N LEU A 323 -9.41 13.91 8.94
CA LEU A 323 -8.69 14.62 7.87
C LEU A 323 -7.44 13.83 7.53
N ILE A 324 -7.41 13.24 6.34
CA ILE A 324 -6.26 12.45 5.91
C ILE A 324 -5.10 13.38 5.52
N GLY A 325 -3.96 13.17 6.15
CA GLY A 325 -2.79 14.01 6.00
C GLY A 325 -2.10 13.91 4.65
N GLY A 326 -1.22 14.89 4.37
CA GLY A 326 -0.55 15.07 3.09
C GLY A 326 -1.47 15.52 1.97
N THR A 327 -2.76 15.71 2.26
CA THR A 327 -3.76 16.13 1.26
C THR A 327 -3.88 17.65 1.12
N ASN A 328 -3.28 18.40 2.02
CA ASN A 328 -3.12 19.87 1.95
C ASN A 328 -1.67 20.27 1.66
N ASP A 329 -0.74 19.31 1.50
CA ASP A 329 0.69 19.50 1.35
C ASP A 329 1.20 18.91 0.03
N ASP A 330 2.46 19.22 -0.36
CA ASP A 330 3.14 18.67 -1.55
C ASP A 330 3.44 17.16 -1.44
N ILE A 331 3.01 16.53 -0.37
CA ILE A 331 3.08 15.07 -0.15
C ILE A 331 2.07 14.32 -1.02
N GLU A 332 1.00 14.98 -1.48
CA GLU A 332 0.00 14.42 -2.41
C GLU A 332 -0.80 13.22 -1.83
N GLY A 333 -1.05 13.26 -0.51
CA GLY A 333 -2.01 12.41 0.19
C GLY A 333 -1.48 11.06 0.70
N HIS A 334 -2.04 10.64 1.84
CA HIS A 334 -1.85 9.32 2.42
C HIS A 334 -3.02 8.37 2.10
N ASN A 335 -2.92 7.11 2.54
CA ASN A 335 -3.86 6.03 2.25
C ASN A 335 -5.22 6.28 2.95
N PRO A 336 -6.34 6.48 2.23
CA PRO A 336 -7.65 6.68 2.84
C PRO A 336 -8.32 5.39 3.32
N TRP A 337 -7.90 4.22 2.81
CA TRP A 337 -8.54 2.95 3.14
C TRP A 337 -8.31 2.50 4.58
N GLU A 338 -7.29 3.05 5.27
CA GLU A 338 -7.07 2.79 6.69
C GLU A 338 -8.22 3.33 7.55
N ALA A 339 -8.70 4.53 7.24
CA ALA A 339 -9.88 5.12 7.89
C ALA A 339 -11.17 4.35 7.50
N ALA A 340 -11.35 4.06 6.20
CA ALA A 340 -12.50 3.32 5.68
C ALA A 340 -12.67 1.95 6.35
N ALA A 341 -11.58 1.23 6.58
CA ALA A 341 -11.59 -0.10 7.19
C ALA A 341 -11.93 -0.10 8.68
N LEU A 342 -11.99 1.09 9.31
CA LEU A 342 -12.21 1.30 10.74
C LEU A 342 -13.43 2.19 11.04
N ASP A 343 -14.35 2.29 10.08
CA ASP A 343 -15.61 3.05 10.19
C ASP A 343 -15.42 4.54 10.58
N CYS A 344 -14.26 5.12 10.20
CA CYS A 344 -13.95 6.53 10.38
C CYS A 344 -14.27 7.29 9.09
N ALA A 345 -15.08 8.35 9.15
CA ALA A 345 -15.44 9.14 7.98
C ALA A 345 -14.21 9.86 7.40
N ILE A 346 -14.13 9.93 6.08
CA ILE A 346 -12.94 10.40 5.37
C ILE A 346 -13.12 11.81 4.88
N LEU A 347 -12.29 12.72 5.37
CA LEU A 347 -12.16 14.09 4.89
C LEU A 347 -10.75 14.29 4.34
N HIS A 348 -10.59 15.02 3.24
CA HIS A 348 -9.29 15.21 2.61
C HIS A 348 -9.18 16.56 1.89
N GLY A 349 -7.96 17.06 1.78
CA GLY A 349 -7.64 18.24 0.96
C GLY A 349 -7.62 17.93 -0.54
N PRO A 350 -7.28 18.92 -1.39
CA PRO A 350 -7.31 18.78 -2.84
C PRO A 350 -6.13 18.00 -3.44
N ARG A 351 -5.08 17.75 -2.67
CA ARG A 351 -3.81 17.16 -3.15
C ARG A 351 -3.75 15.67 -2.86
N VAL A 352 -4.13 14.86 -3.82
CA VAL A 352 -4.33 13.41 -3.65
C VAL A 352 -3.64 12.56 -4.72
N ALA A 353 -2.63 13.09 -5.43
CA ALA A 353 -2.06 12.44 -6.60
C ALA A 353 -1.45 11.05 -6.32
N ASN A 354 -0.94 10.80 -5.09
CA ASN A 354 -0.43 9.50 -4.70
C ASN A 354 -1.52 8.41 -4.64
N PHE A 355 -2.76 8.81 -4.35
CA PHE A 355 -3.93 7.93 -4.21
C PHE A 355 -5.11 8.44 -5.06
N ALA A 356 -4.85 9.11 -6.19
CA ALA A 356 -5.88 9.78 -6.99
C ALA A 356 -7.04 8.85 -7.39
N THR A 357 -6.75 7.63 -7.82
CA THR A 357 -7.78 6.62 -8.16
C THR A 357 -8.60 6.21 -6.93
N ASP A 358 -7.94 6.05 -5.78
CA ASP A 358 -8.58 5.63 -4.53
C ASP A 358 -9.54 6.71 -4.03
N TYR A 359 -9.10 7.98 -3.98
CA TYR A 359 -9.96 9.11 -3.62
C TYR A 359 -11.09 9.31 -4.62
N ALA A 360 -10.82 9.21 -5.93
CA ALA A 360 -11.88 9.34 -6.94
C ALA A 360 -13.00 8.29 -6.76
N VAL A 361 -12.67 7.06 -6.38
CA VAL A 361 -13.65 6.01 -6.09
C VAL A 361 -14.44 6.32 -4.82
N LEU A 362 -13.77 6.79 -3.77
CA LEU A 362 -14.41 7.14 -2.50
C LEU A 362 -15.33 8.36 -2.65
N ASP A 363 -14.89 9.42 -3.33
CA ASP A 363 -15.68 10.63 -3.60
C ASP A 363 -16.91 10.33 -4.46
N ALA A 364 -16.71 9.60 -5.57
CA ALA A 364 -17.81 9.19 -6.45
C ALA A 364 -18.83 8.30 -5.72
N GLY A 365 -18.37 7.48 -4.77
CA GLY A 365 -19.22 6.68 -3.88
C GLY A 365 -19.86 7.48 -2.74
N GLY A 366 -19.52 8.75 -2.56
CA GLY A 366 -19.94 9.57 -1.40
C GLY A 366 -19.41 9.02 -0.06
N ALA A 367 -18.29 8.30 -0.12
CA ALA A 367 -17.61 7.67 1.02
C ALA A 367 -16.47 8.53 1.57
N ALA A 368 -16.07 9.60 0.85
CA ALA A 368 -15.16 10.63 1.30
C ALA A 368 -15.69 12.00 0.91
N ARG A 369 -15.10 13.07 1.48
CA ARG A 369 -15.41 14.45 1.15
C ARG A 369 -14.16 15.30 1.09
N GLN A 370 -14.01 16.03 -0.01
CA GLN A 370 -12.96 17.02 -0.14
C GLN A 370 -13.32 18.30 0.66
N VAL A 371 -12.34 18.83 1.38
CA VAL A 371 -12.39 20.10 2.12
C VAL A 371 -11.24 20.99 1.70
N MET A 372 -11.47 22.30 1.60
CA MET A 372 -10.48 23.24 1.05
C MET A 372 -9.74 24.02 2.14
N ASP A 373 -10.34 24.18 3.31
CA ASP A 373 -9.85 25.00 4.43
C ASP A 373 -10.49 24.55 5.75
N GLY A 374 -10.16 25.24 6.84
CA GLY A 374 -10.72 24.95 8.17
C GLY A 374 -12.22 25.20 8.27
N ALA A 375 -12.75 26.20 7.60
CA ALA A 375 -14.18 26.46 7.60
C ALA A 375 -14.97 25.35 6.89
N ALA A 376 -14.48 24.87 5.73
CA ALA A 376 -15.05 23.74 5.01
C ALA A 376 -14.91 22.42 5.81
N LEU A 377 -13.80 22.23 6.52
CA LEU A 377 -13.60 21.09 7.41
C LEU A 377 -14.60 21.11 8.56
N ALA A 378 -14.79 22.26 9.23
CA ALA A 378 -15.77 22.42 10.30
C ALA A 378 -17.21 22.16 9.80
N ALA A 379 -17.56 22.70 8.64
CA ALA A 379 -18.87 22.45 8.03
C ALA A 379 -19.11 20.97 7.69
N ALA A 380 -18.05 20.26 7.29
CA ALA A 380 -18.14 18.82 7.02
C ALA A 380 -18.29 18.01 8.32
N LEU A 381 -17.59 18.39 9.39
CA LEU A 381 -17.70 17.77 10.71
C LEU A 381 -19.06 18.00 11.36
N ASP A 382 -19.68 19.17 11.16
CA ASP A 382 -21.00 19.49 11.69
C ASP A 382 -22.17 18.98 10.81
N ASP A 383 -21.87 18.34 9.67
CA ASP A 383 -22.90 17.78 8.80
C ASP A 383 -23.51 16.51 9.43
N PRO A 384 -24.84 16.49 9.71
CA PRO A 384 -25.49 15.31 10.28
C PRO A 384 -25.42 14.06 9.38
N LEU A 385 -25.11 14.23 8.10
CA LEU A 385 -24.94 13.12 7.14
C LEU A 385 -23.50 12.57 7.11
N LEU A 386 -22.59 13.09 7.92
CA LEU A 386 -21.20 12.62 7.98
C LEU A 386 -21.14 11.11 8.28
N SER A 387 -21.94 10.61 9.20
CA SER A 387 -22.02 9.18 9.53
C SER A 387 -22.47 8.29 8.35
N CYS A 388 -23.20 8.83 7.37
CA CYS A 388 -23.58 8.07 6.19
C CYS A 388 -22.38 7.73 5.29
N GLN A 389 -21.27 8.46 5.40
CA GLN A 389 -20.06 8.18 4.62
C GLN A 389 -19.43 6.84 5.04
N THR A 390 -19.41 6.52 6.32
CA THR A 390 -18.82 5.28 6.83
C THR A 390 -19.52 4.05 6.27
N GLY A 391 -20.86 4.05 6.23
CA GLY A 391 -21.63 2.97 5.61
C GLY A 391 -21.33 2.78 4.12
N ARG A 392 -21.12 3.88 3.38
CA ARG A 392 -20.72 3.83 1.96
C ARG A 392 -19.29 3.33 1.80
N ALA A 393 -18.39 3.77 2.67
CA ALA A 393 -17.00 3.29 2.69
C ALA A 393 -16.94 1.78 2.99
N SER A 394 -17.73 1.30 3.96
CA SER A 394 -17.82 -0.12 4.31
C SER A 394 -18.29 -0.99 3.13
N VAL A 395 -19.22 -0.50 2.29
CA VAL A 395 -19.62 -1.19 1.05
C VAL A 395 -18.44 -1.34 0.08
N LEU A 396 -17.63 -0.29 -0.07
CA LEU A 396 -16.45 -0.34 -0.94
C LEU A 396 -15.36 -1.27 -0.39
N VAL A 397 -15.15 -1.25 0.92
CA VAL A 397 -14.23 -2.18 1.61
C VAL A 397 -14.70 -3.62 1.41
N GLN A 398 -16.02 -3.90 1.57
CA GLN A 398 -16.54 -5.25 1.36
C GLN A 398 -16.36 -5.72 -0.08
N ARG A 399 -16.61 -4.87 -1.07
CA ARG A 399 -16.32 -5.20 -2.49
C ARG A 399 -14.85 -5.55 -2.71
N GLY A 400 -13.94 -4.85 -2.04
CA GLY A 400 -12.51 -5.19 -2.08
C GLY A 400 -12.21 -6.57 -1.50
N ARG A 401 -12.86 -6.94 -0.39
CA ARG A 401 -12.75 -8.28 0.21
C ARG A 401 -13.30 -9.36 -0.71
N ASP A 402 -14.47 -9.14 -1.30
CA ASP A 402 -15.08 -10.06 -2.26
C ASP A 402 -14.17 -10.27 -3.48
N LEU A 403 -13.52 -9.21 -3.96
CA LEU A 403 -12.52 -9.29 -5.03
C LEU A 403 -11.33 -10.17 -4.63
N VAL A 404 -10.78 -9.98 -3.42
CA VAL A 404 -9.66 -10.78 -2.92
C VAL A 404 -10.05 -12.26 -2.84
N ASP A 405 -11.25 -12.54 -2.36
CA ASP A 405 -11.77 -13.91 -2.25
C ASP A 405 -11.97 -14.58 -3.62
N ALA A 406 -12.51 -13.86 -4.59
CA ALA A 406 -12.67 -14.32 -5.96
C ALA A 406 -11.29 -14.57 -6.62
N LEU A 407 -10.35 -13.64 -6.43
CA LEU A 407 -9.00 -13.74 -6.97
C LEU A 407 -8.24 -14.94 -6.37
N ALA A 408 -8.31 -15.15 -5.05
CA ALA A 408 -7.70 -16.31 -4.40
C ALA A 408 -8.22 -17.62 -4.99
N SER A 409 -9.54 -17.74 -5.19
CA SER A 409 -10.17 -18.91 -5.80
C SER A 409 -9.71 -19.12 -7.25
N GLN A 410 -9.63 -18.05 -8.04
CA GLN A 410 -9.14 -18.10 -9.43
C GLN A 410 -7.68 -18.55 -9.52
N LEU A 411 -6.81 -18.03 -8.64
CA LEU A 411 -5.39 -18.39 -8.61
C LEU A 411 -5.23 -19.88 -8.30
N LEU A 412 -5.93 -20.40 -7.30
CA LEU A 412 -5.88 -21.82 -6.93
C LEU A 412 -6.38 -22.71 -8.08
N THR A 413 -7.51 -22.38 -8.71
CA THR A 413 -8.02 -23.12 -9.88
C THR A 413 -7.00 -23.16 -11.02
N ARG A 414 -6.27 -22.05 -11.27
CA ARG A 414 -5.24 -21.98 -12.32
C ARG A 414 -3.97 -22.73 -11.97
N MET A 415 -3.64 -22.86 -10.67
CA MET A 415 -2.51 -23.67 -10.23
C MET A 415 -2.77 -25.18 -10.42
N ASP A 416 -4.05 -25.58 -10.36
CA ASP A 416 -4.45 -26.98 -10.49
C ASP A 416 -4.70 -27.39 -11.96
N ALA A 417 -4.70 -26.46 -12.91
CA ALA A 417 -4.95 -26.67 -14.34
C ALA A 417 -3.65 -26.92 -15.13
#